data_34053de799ea73cca0ee1131b20f2517
#
_entry.id   34053de799ea73cca0ee1131b20f2517
#
_cell.length_a   1.000
_cell.length_b   1.000
_cell.length_c   1.000
_cell.angle_alpha   90.00
_cell.angle_beta   90.00
_cell.angle_gamma   90.00
#
_symmetry.space_group_name_H-M   'P 1'
#
loop_
_entity.id
_entity.type
_entity.pdbx_description
1 polymer ?
#
loop_
_entity_poly.entity_id
_entity_poly.type
_entity_poly.pdbx_seq_one_letter_code
_entity_poly.pdbx_strand_id
1 'polypeptide(L)'
;MVSGITHMPYEQAVKRYLFNPIGMSSGSVSMAGLESNKSWARPHSAGRRPWPMVDTYYKVPGAAGVNSNIKDMALWMEAQMGEMPDVVDAKVLDTIHAPYVVTPGERGRLRKFLERVGTAWYGYGWRSYDYAGHRIIGHRGGIKGYRSLILFDPARKSGVVALWNSDTWQPGGLEFEVMDMLYHLPFRDWMDLNKSPSESIAAADNEASDSGDSADRGR
;
A
#
# COMPACT_ATOMS: atom_id res chain seq x y z
N MET A 1 2.64 21.72 -8.45
CA MET A 1 1.39 21.53 -9.21
C MET A 1 0.17 21.69 -8.33
N VAL A 2 -0.12 20.86 -7.32
CA VAL A 2 -1.31 21.01 -6.45
C VAL A 2 -1.40 22.42 -5.85
N SER A 3 -0.35 22.89 -5.19
CA SER A 3 -0.33 24.24 -4.60
C SER A 3 -0.49 25.36 -5.63
N GLY A 4 -0.03 25.18 -6.86
CA GLY A 4 -0.21 26.16 -7.95
C GLY A 4 -1.65 26.22 -8.47
N ILE A 5 -2.36 25.10 -8.46
CA ILE A 5 -3.76 25.03 -8.90
C ILE A 5 -4.70 25.51 -7.79
N THR A 6 -4.43 25.11 -6.57
CA THR A 6 -5.32 25.39 -5.42
C THR A 6 -5.03 26.71 -4.72
N HIS A 7 -3.90 27.36 -5.04
CA HIS A 7 -3.35 28.52 -4.35
C HIS A 7 -3.22 28.33 -2.82
N MET A 8 -2.99 27.07 -2.40
CA MET A 8 -2.85 26.67 -1.00
C MET A 8 -1.57 25.87 -0.79
N PRO A 9 -0.98 25.88 0.42
CA PRO A 9 0.00 24.88 0.81
C PRO A 9 -0.53 23.46 0.61
N TYR A 10 0.35 22.54 0.23
CA TYR A 10 -0.01 21.14 -0.12
C TYR A 10 -0.83 20.46 1.00
N GLU A 11 -0.39 20.60 2.25
CA GLU A 11 -1.09 20.02 3.42
C GLU A 11 -2.55 20.54 3.54
N GLN A 12 -2.75 21.83 3.36
CA GLN A 12 -4.08 22.42 3.42
C GLN A 12 -4.96 21.95 2.26
N ALA A 13 -4.39 21.84 1.07
CA ALA A 13 -5.12 21.35 -0.10
C ALA A 13 -5.54 19.88 0.09
N VAL A 14 -4.65 19.00 0.52
CA VAL A 14 -4.97 17.59 0.79
C VAL A 14 -6.02 17.47 1.89
N LYS A 15 -5.89 18.23 2.97
CA LYS A 15 -6.88 18.22 4.04
C LYS A 15 -8.25 18.69 3.57
N ARG A 16 -8.30 19.78 2.80
CA ARG A 16 -9.54 20.37 2.32
C ARG A 16 -10.27 19.54 1.27
N TYR A 17 -9.52 18.98 0.30
CA TYR A 17 -10.09 18.34 -0.87
C TYR A 17 -10.15 16.81 -0.80
N LEU A 18 -9.41 16.20 0.15
CA LEU A 18 -9.41 14.74 0.31
C LEU A 18 -9.82 14.35 1.74
N PHE A 19 -9.01 14.68 2.75
CA PHE A 19 -9.23 14.12 4.08
C PHE A 19 -10.57 14.50 4.68
N ASN A 20 -10.91 15.79 4.67
CA ASN A 20 -12.19 16.27 5.25
C ASN A 20 -13.42 15.71 4.54
N PRO A 21 -13.52 15.75 3.19
CA PRO A 21 -14.69 15.21 2.49
C PRO A 21 -14.86 13.71 2.66
N ILE A 22 -13.75 12.94 2.73
CA ILE A 22 -13.78 11.50 2.97
C ILE A 22 -14.05 11.16 4.45
N GLY A 23 -13.84 12.10 5.37
CA GLY A 23 -13.97 11.86 6.80
C GLY A 23 -12.70 11.31 7.47
N MET A 24 -11.54 11.43 6.82
CA MET A 24 -10.24 11.01 7.35
C MET A 24 -9.73 11.98 8.40
N SER A 25 -10.28 11.92 9.59
CA SER A 25 -10.10 12.92 10.65
C SER A 25 -8.71 12.91 11.30
N SER A 26 -7.95 11.83 11.15
CA SER A 26 -6.58 11.69 11.69
C SER A 26 -5.49 11.86 10.63
N GLY A 27 -5.88 12.12 9.37
CA GLY A 27 -4.96 12.29 8.27
C GLY A 27 -4.11 13.56 8.39
N SER A 28 -2.80 13.44 8.16
CA SER A 28 -1.88 14.57 8.05
C SER A 28 -0.75 14.27 7.06
N VAL A 29 0.00 15.30 6.66
CA VAL A 29 1.12 15.14 5.70
C VAL A 29 2.39 15.83 6.22
N SER A 30 2.54 15.91 7.53
CA SER A 30 3.71 16.52 8.18
C SER A 30 4.13 15.76 9.43
N MET A 31 5.39 15.92 9.83
CA MET A 31 5.91 15.38 11.08
C MET A 31 5.17 15.97 12.29
N ALA A 32 4.93 17.27 12.29
CA ALA A 32 4.19 17.94 13.33
C ALA A 32 2.75 17.39 13.45
N GLY A 33 2.11 17.07 12.31
CA GLY A 33 0.80 16.43 12.28
C GLY A 33 0.81 15.03 12.89
N LEU A 34 1.85 14.23 12.67
CA LEU A 34 2.04 12.94 13.33
C LEU A 34 2.20 13.09 14.85
N GLU A 35 3.12 13.96 15.27
CA GLU A 35 3.48 14.16 16.68
C GLU A 35 2.36 14.82 17.50
N SER A 36 1.45 15.56 16.87
CA SER A 36 0.28 16.12 17.53
C SER A 36 -0.71 15.04 18.00
N ASN A 37 -0.67 13.86 17.41
CA ASN A 37 -1.47 12.73 17.84
C ASN A 37 -0.77 12.02 19.01
N LYS A 38 -1.43 11.93 20.16
CA LYS A 38 -0.89 11.29 21.37
C LYS A 38 -0.68 9.79 21.23
N SER A 39 -1.34 9.15 20.25
CA SER A 39 -1.31 7.70 20.03
C SER A 39 -0.82 7.38 18.61
N TRP A 40 0.47 7.60 18.34
CA TRP A 40 1.08 7.17 17.10
C TRP A 40 2.05 6.01 17.32
N ALA A 41 2.10 5.09 16.38
CA ALA A 41 2.99 3.94 16.42
C ALA A 41 4.42 4.35 16.07
N ARG A 42 5.40 3.97 16.89
CA ARG A 42 6.83 4.23 16.62
C ARG A 42 7.36 3.28 15.54
N PRO A 43 8.29 3.71 14.68
CA PRO A 43 8.87 2.87 13.65
C PRO A 43 9.83 1.83 14.25
N HIS A 44 9.85 0.62 13.66
CA HIS A 44 10.73 -0.46 14.10
C HIS A 44 11.44 -1.13 12.93
N SER A 45 12.63 -1.65 13.17
CA SER A 45 13.29 -2.57 12.26
C SER A 45 12.55 -3.92 12.19
N ALA A 46 12.88 -4.75 11.19
CA ALA A 46 12.39 -6.12 11.12
C ALA A 46 12.75 -6.95 12.37
N GLY A 47 13.91 -6.66 13.01
CA GLY A 47 14.35 -7.24 14.27
C GLY A 47 13.73 -6.60 15.52
N ARG A 48 12.62 -5.87 15.39
CA ARG A 48 11.86 -5.23 16.47
C ARG A 48 12.61 -4.13 17.25
N ARG A 49 13.72 -3.62 16.73
CA ARG A 49 14.44 -2.49 17.35
C ARG A 49 13.76 -1.18 16.93
N PRO A 50 13.49 -0.24 17.85
CA PRO A 50 12.96 1.07 17.49
C PRO A 50 13.92 1.81 16.54
N TRP A 51 13.36 2.43 15.49
CA TRP A 51 14.06 3.38 14.65
C TRP A 51 13.83 4.80 15.16
N PRO A 52 14.80 5.69 15.03
CA PRO A 52 14.55 7.12 15.22
C PRO A 52 13.59 7.62 14.14
N MET A 53 12.69 8.51 14.53
CA MET A 53 11.87 9.24 13.57
C MET A 53 12.74 10.18 12.75
N VAL A 54 12.43 10.29 11.47
CA VAL A 54 13.11 11.19 10.52
C VAL A 54 12.08 11.96 9.71
N ASP A 55 12.38 13.20 9.37
CA ASP A 55 11.50 14.10 8.61
C ASP A 55 11.65 13.96 7.09
N THR A 56 12.56 13.10 6.63
CA THR A 56 12.95 12.96 5.21
C THR A 56 11.76 12.75 4.29
N TYR A 57 10.78 11.94 4.71
CA TYR A 57 9.60 11.61 3.90
C TYR A 57 8.65 12.79 3.74
N TYR A 58 8.62 13.71 4.69
CA TYR A 58 7.79 14.91 4.64
C TYR A 58 8.33 15.99 3.70
N LYS A 59 9.56 15.84 3.21
CA LYS A 59 10.14 16.70 2.17
C LYS A 59 9.54 16.42 0.79
N VAL A 60 8.93 15.23 0.62
CA VAL A 60 8.21 14.81 -0.59
C VAL A 60 6.84 14.24 -0.24
N PRO A 61 5.96 15.03 0.40
CA PRO A 61 4.76 14.52 1.07
C PRO A 61 3.78 13.84 0.11
N GLY A 62 3.80 14.18 -1.17
CA GLY A 62 2.99 13.52 -2.20
C GLY A 62 3.43 12.10 -2.54
N ALA A 63 4.66 11.71 -2.18
CA ALA A 63 5.19 10.37 -2.45
C ALA A 63 5.13 9.46 -1.22
N ALA A 64 5.38 9.99 0.00
CA ALA A 64 5.56 9.17 1.18
C ALA A 64 5.19 9.84 2.52
N GLY A 65 4.54 11.01 2.50
CA GLY A 65 4.35 11.85 3.69
C GLY A 65 2.98 11.71 4.36
N VAL A 66 2.10 10.83 3.93
CA VAL A 66 0.77 10.71 4.53
C VAL A 66 0.85 9.90 5.83
N ASN A 67 0.38 10.49 6.92
CA ASN A 67 0.09 9.81 8.17
C ASN A 67 -1.41 9.46 8.21
N SER A 68 -1.73 8.24 8.61
CA SER A 68 -3.11 7.77 8.68
C SER A 68 -3.26 6.66 9.71
N ASN A 69 -4.47 6.20 9.92
CA ASN A 69 -4.80 5.04 10.73
C ASN A 69 -5.73 4.09 9.96
N ILE A 70 -6.03 2.93 10.53
CA ILE A 70 -6.82 1.91 9.86
C ILE A 70 -8.25 2.37 9.54
N LYS A 71 -8.86 3.19 10.39
CA LYS A 71 -10.21 3.73 10.17
C LYS A 71 -10.22 4.68 8.97
N ASP A 72 -9.29 5.64 8.94
CA ASP A 72 -9.17 6.58 7.83
C ASP A 72 -8.83 5.87 6.52
N MET A 73 -7.98 4.83 6.56
CA MET A 73 -7.65 4.05 5.37
C MET A 73 -8.80 3.16 4.89
N ALA A 74 -9.69 2.72 5.77
CA ALA A 74 -10.93 2.05 5.37
C ALA A 74 -11.85 3.02 4.60
N LEU A 75 -12.05 4.24 5.11
CA LEU A 75 -12.80 5.29 4.41
C LEU A 75 -12.16 5.65 3.06
N TRP A 76 -10.83 5.72 3.01
CA TRP A 76 -10.11 5.90 1.74
C TRP A 76 -10.40 4.77 0.76
N MET A 77 -10.39 3.52 1.20
CA MET A 77 -10.70 2.36 0.36
C MET A 77 -12.15 2.39 -0.14
N GLU A 78 -13.12 2.74 0.72
CA GLU A 78 -14.53 2.93 0.33
C GLU A 78 -14.66 4.00 -0.77
N ALA A 79 -13.99 5.15 -0.60
CA ALA A 79 -13.98 6.21 -1.62
C ALA A 79 -13.37 5.70 -2.95
N GLN A 80 -12.30 4.90 -2.89
CA GLN A 80 -11.67 4.29 -4.08
C GLN A 80 -12.54 3.22 -4.75
N MET A 81 -13.43 2.59 -4.02
CA MET A 81 -14.42 1.64 -4.56
C MET A 81 -15.69 2.34 -5.09
N GLY A 82 -15.75 3.68 -5.05
CA GLY A 82 -16.88 4.45 -5.56
C GLY A 82 -18.07 4.51 -4.61
N GLU A 83 -17.88 4.24 -3.32
CA GLU A 83 -18.94 4.35 -2.30
C GLU A 83 -19.18 5.80 -1.84
N MET A 84 -18.39 6.75 -2.32
CA MET A 84 -18.50 8.18 -2.01
C MET A 84 -18.58 9.02 -3.30
N PRO A 85 -19.63 8.86 -4.14
CA PRO A 85 -19.71 9.50 -5.46
C PRO A 85 -19.76 11.05 -5.39
N ASP A 86 -20.26 11.61 -4.29
CA ASP A 86 -20.29 13.06 -4.07
C ASP A 86 -18.89 13.64 -3.74
N VAL A 87 -17.93 12.78 -3.38
CA VAL A 87 -16.56 13.17 -3.04
C VAL A 87 -15.59 12.86 -4.16
N VAL A 88 -15.70 11.69 -4.76
CA VAL A 88 -14.83 11.23 -5.85
C VAL A 88 -15.70 10.77 -7.02
N ASP A 89 -15.64 11.53 -8.11
CA ASP A 89 -16.37 11.25 -9.34
C ASP A 89 -15.92 9.90 -9.95
N ALA A 90 -16.87 9.12 -10.47
CA ALA A 90 -16.60 7.82 -11.09
C ALA A 90 -15.60 7.91 -12.24
N LYS A 91 -15.64 8.99 -13.06
CA LYS A 91 -14.66 9.19 -14.16
C LYS A 91 -13.24 9.39 -13.66
N VAL A 92 -13.09 10.00 -12.46
CA VAL A 92 -11.78 10.12 -11.82
C VAL A 92 -11.28 8.74 -11.42
N LEU A 93 -12.13 7.92 -10.78
CA LEU A 93 -11.78 6.55 -10.40
C LEU A 93 -11.43 5.70 -11.62
N ASP A 94 -12.22 5.75 -12.67
CA ASP A 94 -11.95 5.05 -13.94
C ASP A 94 -10.60 5.46 -14.52
N THR A 95 -10.29 6.77 -14.45
CA THR A 95 -9.02 7.30 -14.96
C THR A 95 -7.84 6.83 -14.11
N ILE A 96 -7.89 6.98 -12.79
CA ILE A 96 -6.73 6.67 -11.93
C ILE A 96 -6.48 5.17 -11.78
N HIS A 97 -7.51 4.35 -11.94
CA HIS A 97 -7.42 2.89 -11.85
C HIS A 97 -7.15 2.20 -13.20
N ALA A 98 -7.14 2.95 -14.31
CA ALA A 98 -6.93 2.35 -15.61
C ALA A 98 -5.54 1.68 -15.75
N PRO A 99 -5.46 0.55 -16.45
CA PRO A 99 -4.22 -0.21 -16.63
C PRO A 99 -3.34 0.40 -17.73
N TYR A 100 -2.67 1.51 -17.47
CA TYR A 100 -1.92 2.26 -18.49
C TYR A 100 -0.64 1.58 -18.95
N VAL A 101 0.18 1.09 -18.01
CA VAL A 101 1.51 0.57 -18.31
C VAL A 101 1.66 -0.83 -17.75
N VAL A 102 1.96 -1.79 -18.62
CA VAL A 102 2.32 -3.15 -18.17
C VAL A 102 3.64 -3.10 -17.43
N THR A 103 3.70 -3.74 -16.26
CA THR A 103 4.88 -3.75 -15.38
C THR A 103 5.43 -5.17 -15.20
N PRO A 104 6.22 -5.71 -16.15
CA PRO A 104 6.74 -7.09 -16.07
C PRO A 104 7.61 -7.33 -14.82
N GLY A 105 8.37 -6.32 -14.38
CA GLY A 105 9.18 -6.39 -13.17
C GLY A 105 8.37 -6.60 -11.88
N GLU A 106 7.11 -6.17 -11.86
CA GLU A 106 6.22 -6.42 -10.72
C GLU A 106 5.86 -7.91 -10.61
N ARG A 107 5.69 -8.61 -11.72
CA ARG A 107 5.51 -10.07 -11.71
C ARG A 107 6.69 -10.79 -11.06
N GLY A 108 7.92 -10.31 -11.26
CA GLY A 108 9.10 -10.84 -10.58
C GLY A 108 9.00 -10.70 -9.06
N ARG A 109 8.55 -9.54 -8.58
CA ARG A 109 8.30 -9.31 -7.15
C ARG A 109 7.17 -10.16 -6.58
N LEU A 110 6.19 -10.48 -7.41
CA LEU A 110 5.02 -11.30 -7.05
C LEU A 110 5.20 -12.78 -7.39
N ARG A 111 6.45 -13.23 -7.59
CA ARG A 111 6.80 -14.59 -8.00
C ARG A 111 6.10 -15.70 -7.20
N LYS A 112 5.97 -15.50 -5.89
CA LYS A 112 5.27 -16.40 -4.98
C LYS A 112 3.77 -16.57 -5.29
N PHE A 113 3.15 -15.55 -5.89
CA PHE A 113 1.70 -15.46 -6.09
C PHE A 113 1.27 -15.73 -7.54
N LEU A 114 2.20 -16.14 -8.43
CA LEU A 114 1.94 -16.30 -9.87
C LEU A 114 0.91 -17.38 -10.22
N GLU A 115 0.58 -18.25 -9.30
CA GLU A 115 -0.56 -19.17 -9.46
C GLU A 115 -1.89 -18.42 -9.61
N ARG A 116 -1.99 -17.23 -9.01
CA ARG A 116 -3.20 -16.38 -9.00
C ARG A 116 -3.02 -15.08 -9.76
N VAL A 117 -1.82 -14.49 -9.66
CA VAL A 117 -1.51 -13.19 -10.25
C VAL A 117 -1.07 -13.35 -11.69
N GLY A 118 -1.87 -12.84 -12.61
CA GLY A 118 -1.58 -12.77 -14.03
C GLY A 118 -0.77 -11.53 -14.40
N THR A 119 -1.33 -10.70 -15.27
CA THR A 119 -0.70 -9.44 -15.70
C THR A 119 -0.82 -8.37 -14.62
N ALA A 120 0.23 -7.56 -14.49
CA ALA A 120 0.26 -6.40 -13.61
C ALA A 120 0.46 -5.12 -14.42
N TRP A 121 -0.29 -4.07 -14.08
CA TRP A 121 -0.22 -2.74 -14.69
C TRP A 121 0.01 -1.67 -13.63
N TYR A 122 0.43 -0.50 -14.06
CA TYR A 122 0.55 0.69 -13.23
C TYR A 122 -0.15 1.89 -13.90
N GLY A 123 -0.82 2.69 -13.10
CA GLY A 123 -1.50 3.90 -13.52
C GLY A 123 -1.10 5.10 -12.66
N TYR A 124 -2.05 5.95 -12.32
CA TYR A 124 -1.85 7.15 -11.50
C TYR A 124 -1.73 6.81 -10.00
N GLY A 125 -0.60 6.21 -9.60
CA GLY A 125 -0.34 5.81 -8.21
C GLY A 125 -1.00 4.49 -7.79
N TRP A 126 -1.68 3.81 -8.71
CA TRP A 126 -2.33 2.52 -8.47
C TRP A 126 -1.75 1.41 -9.35
N ARG A 127 -1.67 0.23 -8.78
CA ARG A 127 -1.44 -1.02 -9.52
C ARG A 127 -2.76 -1.70 -9.77
N SER A 128 -2.92 -2.25 -10.96
CA SER A 128 -4.01 -3.19 -11.28
C SER A 128 -3.39 -4.55 -11.53
N TYR A 129 -4.09 -5.58 -11.09
CA TYR A 129 -3.68 -6.96 -11.33
C TYR A 129 -4.86 -7.76 -11.89
N ASP A 130 -4.56 -8.68 -12.79
CA ASP A 130 -5.42 -9.83 -13.01
C ASP A 130 -5.13 -10.85 -11.90
N TYR A 131 -6.13 -11.17 -11.10
CA TYR A 131 -6.04 -12.12 -9.99
C TYR A 131 -7.11 -13.20 -10.16
N ALA A 132 -6.71 -14.37 -10.61
CA ALA A 132 -7.64 -15.49 -10.87
C ALA A 132 -8.86 -15.08 -11.73
N GLY A 133 -8.67 -14.23 -12.75
CA GLY A 133 -9.70 -13.72 -13.64
C GLY A 133 -10.49 -12.52 -13.10
N HIS A 134 -10.14 -12.01 -11.91
CA HIS A 134 -10.71 -10.79 -11.34
C HIS A 134 -9.74 -9.63 -11.45
N ARG A 135 -10.25 -8.44 -11.72
CA ARG A 135 -9.43 -7.23 -11.70
C ARG A 135 -9.43 -6.66 -10.30
N ILE A 136 -8.28 -6.68 -9.66
CA ILE A 136 -8.05 -6.08 -8.36
C ILE A 136 -7.11 -4.88 -8.49
N ILE A 137 -7.26 -3.92 -7.57
CA ILE A 137 -6.52 -2.66 -7.54
C ILE A 137 -5.88 -2.50 -6.18
N GLY A 138 -4.64 -2.04 -6.14
CA GLY A 138 -3.98 -1.85 -4.87
C GLY A 138 -2.64 -1.15 -4.97
N HIS A 139 -2.02 -0.98 -3.83
CA HIS A 139 -0.65 -0.51 -3.70
C HIS A 139 -0.05 -0.99 -2.39
N ARG A 140 1.26 -1.20 -2.38
CA ARG A 140 2.05 -1.45 -1.16
C ARG A 140 2.91 -0.23 -0.88
N GLY A 141 3.03 0.13 0.37
CA GLY A 141 3.86 1.22 0.85
C GLY A 141 4.95 0.74 1.79
N GLY A 142 6.12 1.36 1.71
CA GLY A 142 7.20 1.08 2.63
C GLY A 142 8.10 2.29 2.79
N ILE A 143 8.24 2.71 4.03
CA ILE A 143 9.25 3.68 4.48
C ILE A 143 9.97 3.08 5.68
N LYS A 144 11.05 3.71 6.13
CA LYS A 144 11.84 3.18 7.26
C LYS A 144 10.97 2.96 8.49
N GLY A 145 10.82 1.70 8.89
CA GLY A 145 10.07 1.30 10.08
C GLY A 145 8.55 1.26 9.94
N TYR A 146 8.00 1.45 8.73
CA TYR A 146 6.57 1.32 8.47
C TYR A 146 6.30 0.64 7.14
N ARG A 147 5.22 -0.11 7.10
CA ARG A 147 4.69 -0.75 5.91
C ARG A 147 3.19 -0.59 5.85
N SER A 148 2.67 -0.58 4.65
CA SER A 148 1.24 -0.54 4.38
C SER A 148 0.90 -1.37 3.15
N LEU A 149 -0.30 -1.84 3.09
CA LEU A 149 -0.91 -2.36 1.87
C LEU A 149 -2.39 -1.99 1.82
N ILE A 150 -2.87 -1.85 0.62
CA ILE A 150 -4.29 -1.75 0.28
C ILE A 150 -4.52 -2.57 -0.98
N LEU A 151 -5.53 -3.42 -0.98
CA LEU A 151 -5.93 -4.21 -2.13
C LEU A 151 -7.44 -4.38 -2.12
N PHE A 152 -8.12 -4.10 -3.23
CA PHE A 152 -9.57 -4.15 -3.31
C PHE A 152 -10.07 -4.54 -4.71
N ASP A 153 -11.27 -5.08 -4.75
CA ASP A 153 -12.05 -5.32 -5.95
C ASP A 153 -13.19 -4.30 -6.02
N PRO A 154 -13.13 -3.31 -6.93
CA PRO A 154 -14.18 -2.31 -7.06
C PRO A 154 -15.53 -2.90 -7.46
N ALA A 155 -15.54 -4.00 -8.23
CA ALA A 155 -16.79 -4.63 -8.68
C ALA A 155 -17.51 -5.35 -7.53
N ARG A 156 -16.75 -5.88 -6.56
CA ARG A 156 -17.29 -6.56 -5.37
C ARG A 156 -17.39 -5.66 -4.14
N LYS A 157 -16.95 -4.42 -4.22
CA LYS A 157 -16.93 -3.46 -3.10
C LYS A 157 -16.30 -4.06 -1.85
N SER A 158 -15.21 -4.78 -2.04
CA SER A 158 -14.54 -5.51 -0.97
C SER A 158 -13.03 -5.44 -1.13
N GLY A 159 -12.32 -5.44 -0.01
CA GLY A 159 -10.87 -5.33 -0.02
C GLY A 159 -10.25 -5.44 1.36
N VAL A 160 -8.95 -5.19 1.42
CA VAL A 160 -8.16 -5.27 2.63
C VAL A 160 -7.19 -4.10 2.72
N VAL A 161 -7.06 -3.55 3.90
CA VAL A 161 -6.00 -2.60 4.28
C VAL A 161 -5.25 -3.18 5.45
N ALA A 162 -3.93 -3.17 5.41
CA ALA A 162 -3.09 -3.49 6.55
C ALA A 162 -1.99 -2.45 6.74
N LEU A 163 -1.76 -2.09 8.01
CA LEU A 163 -0.75 -1.12 8.43
C LEU A 163 0.09 -1.74 9.53
N TRP A 164 1.42 -1.64 9.44
CA TRP A 164 2.28 -2.08 10.51
C TRP A 164 3.53 -1.22 10.65
N ASN A 165 4.01 -1.11 11.88
CA ASN A 165 5.12 -0.25 12.25
C ASN A 165 6.45 -1.00 12.37
N SER A 166 6.78 -1.78 11.35
CA SER A 166 8.03 -2.53 11.26
C SER A 166 8.49 -2.66 9.81
N ASP A 167 9.81 -2.83 9.61
CA ASP A 167 10.40 -3.10 8.29
C ASP A 167 10.18 -4.53 7.79
N THR A 168 9.60 -5.41 8.61
CA THR A 168 9.31 -6.79 8.18
C THR A 168 8.31 -6.83 7.01
N TRP A 169 8.49 -7.79 6.13
CA TRP A 169 7.52 -8.14 5.08
C TRP A 169 6.71 -9.41 5.42
N GLN A 170 6.86 -9.92 6.63
CA GLN A 170 6.16 -11.14 7.08
C GLN A 170 4.63 -11.11 6.86
N PRO A 171 3.91 -9.98 7.00
CA PRO A 171 2.49 -9.91 6.62
C PRO A 171 2.23 -9.90 5.11
N GLY A 172 3.27 -9.92 4.28
CA GLY A 172 3.11 -9.98 2.81
C GLY A 172 2.47 -11.29 2.38
N GLY A 173 1.37 -11.19 1.65
CA GLY A 173 0.54 -12.34 1.29
C GLY A 173 -0.84 -12.32 1.94
N LEU A 174 -1.00 -11.60 3.08
CA LEU A 174 -2.29 -11.42 3.75
C LEU A 174 -3.37 -10.95 2.76
N GLU A 175 -3.04 -9.98 1.92
CA GLU A 175 -3.96 -9.43 0.94
C GLU A 175 -4.46 -10.48 -0.05
N PHE A 176 -3.63 -11.43 -0.43
CA PHE A 176 -4.00 -12.49 -1.36
C PHE A 176 -4.78 -13.61 -0.67
N GLU A 177 -4.50 -13.91 0.61
CA GLU A 177 -5.35 -14.82 1.39
C GLU A 177 -6.77 -14.26 1.53
N VAL A 178 -6.90 -12.95 1.80
CA VAL A 178 -8.21 -12.28 1.84
C VAL A 178 -8.92 -12.33 0.49
N MET A 179 -8.19 -12.13 -0.63
CA MET A 179 -8.79 -12.26 -1.97
C MET A 179 -9.20 -13.70 -2.28
N ASP A 180 -8.39 -14.69 -1.91
CA ASP A 180 -8.77 -16.11 -2.06
C ASP A 180 -10.07 -16.42 -1.31
N MET A 181 -10.23 -15.94 -0.09
CA MET A 181 -11.45 -16.07 0.69
C MET A 181 -12.63 -15.36 0.01
N LEU A 182 -12.44 -14.14 -0.46
CA LEU A 182 -13.47 -13.35 -1.15
C LEU A 182 -14.00 -14.05 -2.42
N TYR A 183 -13.10 -14.73 -3.14
CA TYR A 183 -13.43 -15.42 -4.40
C TYR A 183 -13.74 -16.91 -4.21
N HIS A 184 -13.75 -17.40 -2.96
CA HIS A 184 -13.97 -18.81 -2.63
C HIS A 184 -12.96 -19.76 -3.33
N LEU A 185 -11.72 -19.30 -3.46
CA LEU A 185 -10.63 -20.08 -4.04
C LEU A 185 -10.06 -21.07 -3.00
N PRO A 186 -9.43 -22.17 -3.42
CA PRO A 186 -8.76 -23.08 -2.51
C PRO A 186 -7.69 -22.33 -1.69
N PHE A 187 -7.64 -22.60 -0.38
CA PHE A 187 -6.68 -21.97 0.52
C PHE A 187 -5.25 -22.17 0.04
N ARG A 188 -4.46 -21.10 0.17
CA ARG A 188 -3.02 -21.08 0.01
C ARG A 188 -2.41 -20.32 1.18
N ASP A 189 -1.40 -20.89 1.79
CA ASP A 189 -0.61 -20.22 2.85
C ASP A 189 0.34 -19.20 2.21
N TRP A 190 -0.22 -18.07 1.77
CA TRP A 190 0.55 -17.01 1.14
C TRP A 190 1.48 -16.27 2.12
N MET A 191 1.18 -16.34 3.42
CA MET A 191 2.01 -15.75 4.48
C MET A 191 3.10 -16.70 4.99
N ASP A 192 3.14 -17.95 4.55
CA ASP A 192 4.06 -19.00 5.02
C ASP A 192 3.98 -19.26 6.53
N LEU A 193 2.80 -19.11 7.13
CA LEU A 193 2.61 -19.29 8.57
C LEU A 193 2.74 -20.75 9.03
N ASN A 194 2.50 -21.69 8.12
CA ASN A 194 2.57 -23.13 8.39
C ASN A 194 3.95 -23.73 8.09
N LYS A 195 4.90 -22.92 7.57
CA LYS A 195 6.28 -23.39 7.37
C LYS A 195 7.01 -23.50 8.68
N SER A 196 7.88 -24.50 8.79
CA SER A 196 8.76 -24.63 9.95
C SER A 196 9.71 -23.43 10.06
N PRO A 197 10.19 -23.05 11.26
CA PRO A 197 11.15 -21.97 11.42
C PRO A 197 12.42 -22.11 10.57
N SER A 198 12.88 -23.33 10.33
CA SER A 198 14.05 -23.62 9.47
C SER A 198 13.79 -23.34 7.99
N GLU A 199 12.61 -23.64 7.48
CA GLU A 199 12.22 -23.34 6.10
C GLU A 199 12.01 -21.85 5.87
N SER A 200 11.51 -21.14 6.88
CA SER A 200 11.31 -19.69 6.84
C SER A 200 12.65 -18.92 6.81
N ILE A 201 13.67 -19.38 7.52
CA ILE A 201 15.00 -18.77 7.52
C ILE A 201 15.68 -18.98 6.16
N ALA A 202 15.63 -20.18 5.60
CA ALA A 202 16.20 -20.47 4.28
C ALA A 202 15.55 -19.67 3.14
N ALA A 203 14.25 -19.37 3.24
CA ALA A 203 13.54 -18.52 2.28
C ALA A 203 13.96 -17.04 2.41
N ALA A 204 14.16 -16.55 3.62
CA ALA A 204 14.59 -15.17 3.88
C ALA A 204 16.04 -14.91 3.40
N ASP A 205 16.93 -15.87 3.55
CA ASP A 205 18.32 -15.77 3.08
C ASP A 205 18.41 -15.78 1.54
N ASN A 206 17.54 -16.52 0.86
CA ASN A 206 17.44 -16.51 -0.61
C ASN A 206 16.87 -15.18 -1.14
N GLU A 207 15.92 -14.54 -0.45
CA GLU A 207 15.39 -13.23 -0.84
C GLU A 207 16.40 -12.11 -0.61
N ALA A 208 17.22 -12.20 0.43
CA ALA A 208 18.27 -11.21 0.72
C ALA A 208 19.41 -11.27 -0.30
N SER A 209 19.76 -12.45 -0.81
CA SER A 209 20.81 -12.62 -1.82
C SER A 209 20.40 -12.10 -3.21
N ASP A 210 19.12 -12.18 -3.56
CA ASP A 210 18.59 -11.74 -4.87
C ASP A 210 18.39 -10.19 -4.93
N SER A 211 18.24 -9.55 -3.78
CA SER A 211 18.12 -8.07 -3.69
C SER A 211 19.48 -7.34 -3.75
N GLY A 212 20.59 -8.04 -3.53
CA GLY A 212 21.95 -7.47 -3.50
C GLY A 212 22.56 -7.25 -4.89
N ASP A 213 22.11 -7.97 -5.92
CA ASP A 213 22.74 -7.93 -7.26
C ASP A 213 22.17 -6.83 -8.19
N SER A 214 21.16 -6.11 -7.79
CA SER A 214 20.56 -5.03 -8.61
C SER A 214 21.17 -3.64 -8.36
N ALA A 215 22.04 -3.47 -7.37
CA ALA A 215 22.60 -2.16 -6.99
C ALA A 215 23.95 -1.84 -7.66
N ASP A 216 24.60 -2.79 -8.33
CA ASP A 216 25.98 -2.60 -8.87
C ASP A 216 26.07 -2.53 -10.42
N ARG A 217 24.98 -2.35 -11.15
CA ARG A 217 24.99 -2.14 -12.61
C ARG A 217 24.57 -0.74 -13.01
N GLY A 218 25.25 0.26 -12.50
CA GLY A 218 25.02 1.67 -12.85
C GLY A 218 26.23 2.53 -12.57
N ARG A 219 27.36 2.25 -13.26
CA ARG A 219 28.46 3.22 -13.47
C ARG A 219 28.67 3.42 -14.95
#